data_a2acebf2267a486551b0c11e67cec48e
#
_entry.id   a2acebf2267a486551b0c11e67cec48e
#
_cell.length_a   1.000
_cell.length_b   1.000
_cell.length_c   1.000
_cell.angle_alpha   90.00
_cell.angle_beta   90.00
_cell.angle_gamma   90.00
#
_symmetry.space_group_name_H-M   'P 1'
#
loop_
_entity.id
_entity.type
_entity.pdbx_description
1 polymer ?
#
loop_
_entity_poly.entity_id
_entity_poly.type
_entity_poly.pdbx_seq_one_letter_code
_entity_poly.pdbx_strand_id
1 'polypeptide(L)'
;MIQGSTSRPIMQPQTLQELCLDEACLIPTDSYTRLPWTLKDQLLKKLTRRGKCTDDIFSWLIHSRVTELDLHACLISDAGVEYLKTTKCLKVLYMPEPPVVENNNFSENSLMGLGEGKSMLRVVALNGLCGVTDGVIGSLVGGCPQLQEVHISSTSITNHALTALANLTQLVCLNIGKTQISDIGIQQLVSGGVGQSLRELRIDGCVRLTDDSIESICHCCTHLNILCFHHCPRLSDRSRELVDEYKAWRMKQLTWTVY
;
A
#
# COMPACT_ATOMS: atom_id res chain seq x y z
N MET A 1 -39.74 22.21 23.36
CA MET A 1 -38.47 22.95 23.48
C MET A 1 -37.46 22.05 24.16
N ILE A 2 -36.59 21.43 23.39
CA ILE A 2 -35.45 20.67 23.93
C ILE A 2 -34.24 21.26 23.22
N GLN A 3 -33.46 22.05 23.95
CA GLN A 3 -32.22 22.64 23.51
C GLN A 3 -31.14 21.54 23.51
N GLY A 4 -30.73 21.10 22.33
CA GLY A 4 -29.54 20.27 22.16
C GLY A 4 -28.30 21.12 22.34
N SER A 5 -27.60 20.98 23.45
CA SER A 5 -26.28 21.57 23.66
C SER A 5 -25.27 20.77 22.84
N THR A 6 -24.85 21.32 21.72
CA THR A 6 -23.66 20.86 20.99
C THR A 6 -22.42 21.27 21.77
N SER A 7 -21.89 20.39 22.61
CA SER A 7 -20.59 20.58 23.23
C SER A 7 -19.51 20.60 22.13
N ARG A 8 -18.93 21.76 21.86
CA ARG A 8 -17.72 21.87 21.03
C ARG A 8 -16.61 21.07 21.71
N PRO A 9 -15.83 20.26 20.99
CA PRO A 9 -14.68 19.59 21.58
C PRO A 9 -13.73 20.65 22.15
N ILE A 10 -13.42 20.52 23.45
CA ILE A 10 -12.44 21.37 24.11
C ILE A 10 -11.09 21.03 23.48
N MET A 11 -10.55 21.94 22.67
CA MET A 11 -9.19 21.82 22.13
C MET A 11 -8.24 21.87 23.33
N GLN A 12 -7.47 20.80 23.53
CA GLN A 12 -6.38 20.82 24.51
C GLN A 12 -5.34 21.86 24.09
N PRO A 13 -4.79 22.64 25.01
CA PRO A 13 -3.75 23.61 24.66
C PRO A 13 -2.53 22.90 24.08
N GLN A 14 -2.03 23.40 22.94
CA GLN A 14 -0.82 22.87 22.31
C GLN A 14 0.39 23.07 23.24
N THR A 15 1.23 22.07 23.30
CA THR A 15 2.50 22.19 24.05
C THR A 15 3.45 23.15 23.32
N LEU A 16 4.39 23.77 24.06
CA LEU A 16 5.42 24.61 23.45
C LEU A 16 6.19 23.87 22.34
N GLN A 17 6.45 22.58 22.55
CA GLN A 17 7.13 21.76 21.55
C GLN A 17 6.29 21.61 20.26
N GLU A 18 4.99 21.44 20.35
CA GLU A 18 4.10 21.37 19.20
C GLU A 18 4.07 22.70 18.44
N LEU A 19 4.03 23.83 19.14
CA LEU A 19 4.09 25.15 18.52
C LEU A 19 5.43 25.38 17.81
N CYS A 20 6.57 25.04 18.43
CA CYS A 20 7.88 25.14 17.80
C CYS A 20 8.00 24.25 16.54
N LEU A 21 7.42 23.05 16.58
CA LEU A 21 7.41 22.16 15.41
C LEU A 21 6.50 22.70 14.29
N ASP A 22 5.39 23.35 14.64
CA ASP A 22 4.51 23.98 13.65
C ASP A 22 5.19 25.16 12.96
N GLU A 23 5.90 26.01 13.72
CA GLU A 23 6.73 27.10 13.16
C GLU A 23 7.88 26.54 12.30
N ALA A 24 8.59 25.52 12.76
CA ALA A 24 9.63 24.86 11.98
C ALA A 24 9.10 24.35 10.62
N CYS A 25 7.90 23.79 10.56
CA CYS A 25 7.28 23.34 9.30
C CYS A 25 7.01 24.47 8.29
N LEU A 26 7.03 25.74 8.71
CA LEU A 26 6.81 26.88 7.82
C LEU A 26 8.07 27.31 7.08
N ILE A 27 9.25 27.06 7.67
CA ILE A 27 10.56 27.48 7.14
C ILE A 27 11.51 26.28 7.11
N PRO A 28 11.34 25.37 6.12
CA PRO A 28 12.24 24.23 5.98
C PRO A 28 13.67 24.69 5.68
N THR A 29 14.64 24.13 6.40
CA THR A 29 16.04 24.46 6.25
C THR A 29 16.93 23.21 6.34
N ASP A 30 18.12 23.27 5.72
CA ASP A 30 19.16 22.23 5.79
C ASP A 30 19.65 21.96 7.22
N SER A 31 19.43 22.91 8.14
CA SER A 31 19.75 22.76 9.56
C SER A 31 19.01 21.58 10.23
N TYR A 32 17.93 21.07 9.60
CA TYR A 32 17.22 19.87 10.06
C TYR A 32 18.12 18.62 10.07
N THR A 33 19.18 18.59 9.28
CA THR A 33 20.16 17.49 9.29
C THR A 33 20.79 17.28 10.66
N ARG A 34 20.92 18.33 11.47
CA ARG A 34 21.53 18.33 12.81
C ARG A 34 20.57 17.98 13.95
N LEU A 35 19.28 17.86 13.65
CA LEU A 35 18.27 17.54 14.67
C LEU A 35 18.42 16.09 15.18
N PRO A 36 18.11 15.85 16.47
CA PRO A 36 17.93 14.50 16.99
C PRO A 36 16.87 13.74 16.18
N TRP A 37 17.07 12.42 16.00
CA TRP A 37 16.16 11.59 15.22
C TRP A 37 14.70 11.65 15.69
N THR A 38 14.44 11.84 17.00
CA THR A 38 13.09 11.99 17.55
C THR A 38 12.36 13.23 17.03
N LEU A 39 13.08 14.35 16.88
CA LEU A 39 12.52 15.57 16.31
C LEU A 39 12.39 15.46 14.79
N LYS A 40 13.33 14.81 14.12
CA LYS A 40 13.22 14.50 12.69
C LYS A 40 11.95 13.69 12.39
N ASP A 41 11.66 12.65 13.18
CA ASP A 41 10.45 11.84 13.07
C ASP A 41 9.17 12.68 13.21
N GLN A 42 9.12 13.57 14.19
CA GLN A 42 7.97 14.41 14.42
C GLN A 42 7.75 15.42 13.28
N LEU A 43 8.84 16.05 12.80
CA LEU A 43 8.78 16.95 11.65
C LEU A 43 8.39 16.22 10.37
N LEU A 44 8.98 15.07 10.11
CA LEU A 44 8.68 14.26 8.95
C LEU A 44 7.18 13.90 8.92
N LYS A 45 6.63 13.38 10.02
CA LYS A 45 5.20 13.07 10.16
C LYS A 45 4.29 14.28 9.96
N LYS A 46 4.68 15.46 10.45
CA LYS A 46 3.89 16.69 10.25
C LYS A 46 3.95 17.17 8.80
N LEU A 47 5.13 17.15 8.18
CA LEU A 47 5.33 17.64 6.81
C LEU A 47 4.68 16.71 5.78
N THR A 48 4.78 15.39 5.97
CA THR A 48 4.13 14.43 5.08
C THR A 48 2.61 14.55 5.14
N ARG A 49 2.01 14.65 6.34
CA ARG A 49 0.56 14.88 6.49
C ARG A 49 0.06 16.18 5.88
N ARG A 50 0.91 17.20 5.78
CA ARG A 50 0.58 18.49 5.16
C ARG A 50 0.87 18.53 3.65
N GLY A 51 1.40 17.46 3.08
CA GLY A 51 1.80 17.42 1.67
C GLY A 51 2.95 18.38 1.32
N LYS A 52 3.76 18.75 2.30
CA LYS A 52 4.87 19.71 2.12
C LYS A 52 6.25 19.04 2.05
N CYS A 53 6.31 17.73 2.03
CA CYS A 53 7.57 16.99 1.94
C CYS A 53 8.01 16.91 0.48
N THR A 54 9.15 17.52 0.17
CA THR A 54 9.87 17.45 -1.11
C THR A 54 11.12 16.60 -0.96
N ASP A 55 11.81 16.25 -2.05
CA ASP A 55 13.06 15.48 -2.00
C ASP A 55 14.12 16.11 -1.09
N ASP A 56 14.29 17.44 -1.13
CA ASP A 56 15.23 18.14 -0.28
C ASP A 56 14.89 17.97 1.20
N ILE A 57 13.65 18.28 1.58
CA ILE A 57 13.16 18.16 2.96
C ILE A 57 13.27 16.73 3.44
N PHE A 58 12.92 15.78 2.56
CA PHE A 58 13.00 14.36 2.85
C PHE A 58 14.45 13.93 3.13
N SER A 59 15.41 14.38 2.31
CA SER A 59 16.83 14.11 2.50
C SER A 59 17.38 14.58 3.86
N TRP A 60 16.90 15.72 4.35
CA TRP A 60 17.33 16.29 5.65
C TRP A 60 16.74 15.57 6.86
N LEU A 61 15.54 15.03 6.72
CA LEU A 61 14.79 14.46 7.82
C LEU A 61 14.89 12.94 7.91
N ILE A 62 15.11 12.25 6.79
CA ILE A 62 15.14 10.79 6.76
C ILE A 62 16.31 10.25 7.60
N HIS A 63 16.11 9.14 8.27
CA HIS A 63 17.12 8.47 9.08
C HIS A 63 16.84 6.95 9.20
N SER A 64 17.85 6.17 9.58
CA SER A 64 17.81 4.70 9.60
C SER A 64 16.79 4.08 10.58
N ARG A 65 16.31 4.85 11.56
CA ARG A 65 15.38 4.38 12.61
C ARG A 65 13.90 4.61 12.25
N VAL A 66 13.62 5.21 11.09
CA VAL A 66 12.23 5.41 10.64
C VAL A 66 11.54 4.05 10.49
N THR A 67 10.37 3.92 11.10
CA THR A 67 9.57 2.69 11.08
C THR A 67 8.35 2.79 10.19
N GLU A 68 7.83 3.99 9.98
CA GLU A 68 6.61 4.25 9.20
C GLU A 68 6.79 5.50 8.36
N LEU A 69 6.46 5.42 7.09
CA LEU A 69 6.46 6.52 6.14
C LEU A 69 5.15 6.55 5.37
N ASP A 70 4.45 7.68 5.49
CA ASP A 70 3.29 7.99 4.70
C ASP A 70 3.63 9.17 3.77
N LEU A 71 3.85 8.86 2.50
CA LEU A 71 4.24 9.82 1.48
C LEU A 71 3.10 10.14 0.48
N HIS A 72 1.86 9.68 0.74
CA HIS A 72 0.73 9.82 -0.19
C HIS A 72 0.56 11.22 -0.77
N ALA A 73 0.69 12.25 0.06
CA ALA A 73 0.50 13.63 -0.33
C ALA A 73 1.82 14.36 -0.63
N CYS A 74 2.95 13.66 -0.76
CA CYS A 74 4.27 14.25 -0.85
C CYS A 74 4.75 14.40 -2.29
N LEU A 75 5.57 15.42 -2.52
CA LEU A 75 6.20 15.70 -3.81
C LEU A 75 7.59 15.06 -3.86
N ILE A 76 7.61 13.71 -3.80
CA ILE A 76 8.83 12.90 -3.87
C ILE A 76 9.02 12.40 -5.30
N SER A 77 10.26 12.41 -5.78
CA SER A 77 10.67 11.88 -7.07
C SER A 77 11.60 10.66 -6.91
N ASP A 78 12.17 10.18 -8.01
CA ASP A 78 13.21 9.14 -8.01
C ASP A 78 14.38 9.46 -7.08
N ALA A 79 14.76 10.76 -6.98
CA ALA A 79 15.81 11.19 -6.07
C ALA A 79 15.44 10.95 -4.60
N GLY A 80 14.16 11.18 -4.23
CA GLY A 80 13.66 10.89 -2.89
C GLY A 80 13.65 9.40 -2.58
N VAL A 81 13.33 8.55 -3.56
CA VAL A 81 13.33 7.09 -3.38
C VAL A 81 14.72 6.56 -3.04
N GLU A 82 15.79 7.15 -3.58
CA GLU A 82 17.16 6.77 -3.24
C GLU A 82 17.45 6.89 -1.73
N TYR A 83 16.89 7.90 -1.06
CA TYR A 83 17.05 8.04 0.39
C TYR A 83 16.34 6.96 1.19
N LEU A 84 15.30 6.31 0.63
CA LEU A 84 14.65 5.17 1.29
C LEU A 84 15.60 3.98 1.50
N LYS A 85 16.67 3.85 0.70
CA LYS A 85 17.68 2.79 0.88
C LYS A 85 18.36 2.86 2.26
N THR A 86 18.34 4.01 2.92
CA THR A 86 18.91 4.19 4.27
C THR A 86 18.02 3.67 5.39
N THR A 87 16.71 3.43 5.12
CA THR A 87 15.68 3.10 6.13
C THR A 87 15.59 1.60 6.39
N LYS A 88 16.50 1.05 7.17
CA LYS A 88 16.56 -0.40 7.45
C LYS A 88 15.48 -0.90 8.43
N CYS A 89 14.93 -0.02 9.26
CA CYS A 89 13.92 -0.36 10.28
C CYS A 89 12.49 -0.17 9.79
N LEU A 90 12.29 0.15 8.50
CA LEU A 90 10.99 0.48 7.93
C LEU A 90 10.05 -0.73 7.98
N LYS A 91 8.84 -0.51 8.49
CA LYS A 91 7.76 -1.51 8.61
C LYS A 91 6.56 -1.18 7.71
N VAL A 92 6.32 0.11 7.51
CA VAL A 92 5.16 0.62 6.75
C VAL A 92 5.63 1.69 5.77
N LEU A 93 5.30 1.52 4.50
CA LEU A 93 5.59 2.48 3.44
C LEU A 93 4.37 2.69 2.56
N TYR A 94 3.90 3.93 2.51
CA TYR A 94 2.92 4.39 1.53
C TYR A 94 3.61 5.37 0.59
N MET A 95 3.67 5.05 -0.69
CA MET A 95 4.21 5.92 -1.73
C MET A 95 3.13 6.90 -2.24
N PRO A 96 3.51 8.02 -2.88
CA PRO A 96 2.56 8.95 -3.45
C PRO A 96 1.65 8.28 -4.48
N GLU A 97 0.35 8.60 -4.42
CA GLU A 97 -0.63 8.11 -5.41
C GLU A 97 -1.00 9.24 -6.40
N PRO A 98 -1.16 8.94 -7.70
CA PRO A 98 -1.78 9.89 -8.62
C PRO A 98 -3.23 10.23 -8.17
N PRO A 99 -3.72 11.48 -8.28
CA PRO A 99 -3.20 12.57 -9.10
C PRO A 99 -2.40 13.63 -8.33
N VAL A 100 -1.89 13.34 -7.13
CA VAL A 100 -1.19 14.33 -6.28
C VAL A 100 -0.01 14.96 -7.03
N VAL A 101 0.58 14.25 -7.98
CA VAL A 101 1.61 14.78 -8.88
C VAL A 101 1.36 14.27 -10.30
N GLU A 102 0.98 15.14 -11.21
CA GLU A 102 0.74 14.83 -12.63
C GLU A 102 1.95 14.23 -13.36
N ASN A 103 3.15 14.29 -12.77
CA ASN A 103 4.41 13.84 -13.36
C ASN A 103 5.21 12.87 -12.48
N ASN A 104 4.63 12.27 -11.44
CA ASN A 104 5.35 11.29 -10.59
C ASN A 104 5.43 9.91 -11.26
N ASN A 105 6.04 9.85 -12.41
CA ASN A 105 6.46 8.60 -13.01
C ASN A 105 7.77 8.17 -12.34
N PHE A 106 7.65 7.49 -11.19
CA PHE A 106 8.81 6.79 -10.64
C PHE A 106 9.32 5.80 -11.68
N SER A 107 10.62 5.84 -11.95
CA SER A 107 11.23 4.90 -12.87
C SER A 107 11.31 3.51 -12.25
N GLU A 108 11.23 2.46 -13.07
CA GLU A 108 11.46 1.10 -12.62
C GLU A 108 12.81 0.97 -11.88
N ASN A 109 13.86 1.62 -12.42
CA ASN A 109 15.20 1.57 -11.83
C ASN A 109 15.26 2.12 -10.41
N SER A 110 14.54 3.20 -10.09
CA SER A 110 14.52 3.76 -8.74
C SER A 110 13.81 2.82 -7.76
N LEU A 111 12.77 2.13 -8.21
CA LEU A 111 11.95 1.23 -7.41
C LEU A 111 12.57 -0.17 -7.22
N MET A 112 13.45 -0.62 -8.13
CA MET A 112 14.06 -1.95 -8.07
C MET A 112 14.78 -2.25 -6.75
N GLY A 113 15.45 -1.26 -6.14
CA GLY A 113 16.12 -1.42 -4.85
C GLY A 113 15.26 -1.20 -3.61
N LEU A 114 13.93 -0.99 -3.77
CA LEU A 114 13.05 -0.58 -2.68
C LEU A 114 13.02 -1.58 -1.52
N GLY A 115 13.11 -2.88 -1.81
CA GLY A 115 13.12 -3.95 -0.82
C GLY A 115 14.47 -4.21 -0.13
N GLU A 116 15.57 -3.67 -0.66
CA GLU A 116 16.91 -3.98 -0.18
C GLU A 116 17.12 -3.58 1.29
N GLY A 117 17.54 -4.56 2.11
CA GLY A 117 17.79 -4.35 3.52
C GLY A 117 16.57 -4.06 4.39
N LYS A 118 15.34 -4.23 3.89
CA LYS A 118 14.07 -3.95 4.58
C LYS A 118 13.35 -5.22 5.03
N SER A 119 14.05 -6.17 5.59
CA SER A 119 13.48 -7.45 6.04
C SER A 119 12.32 -7.30 7.06
N MET A 120 12.16 -6.11 7.66
CA MET A 120 11.08 -5.80 8.61
C MET A 120 9.84 -5.18 7.96
N LEU A 121 9.86 -4.91 6.65
CA LEU A 121 8.74 -4.28 5.95
C LEU A 121 7.54 -5.24 5.94
N ARG A 122 6.39 -4.71 6.38
CA ARG A 122 5.12 -5.45 6.51
C ARG A 122 4.03 -4.90 5.62
N VAL A 123 4.02 -3.59 5.44
CA VAL A 123 3.00 -2.89 4.64
C VAL A 123 3.67 -2.06 3.57
N VAL A 124 3.27 -2.24 2.32
CA VAL A 124 3.73 -1.43 1.20
C VAL A 124 2.57 -1.06 0.29
N ALA A 125 2.45 0.23 -0.03
CA ALA A 125 1.49 0.74 -1.00
C ALA A 125 2.22 1.49 -2.11
N LEU A 126 2.03 1.01 -3.34
CA LEU A 126 2.65 1.51 -4.58
C LEU A 126 1.58 1.73 -5.67
N ASN A 127 0.35 2.02 -5.26
CA ASN A 127 -0.78 2.13 -6.18
C ASN A 127 -0.54 3.22 -7.24
N GLY A 128 -0.95 2.94 -8.47
CA GLY A 128 -0.92 3.91 -9.57
C GLY A 128 0.48 4.24 -10.10
N LEU A 129 1.53 3.62 -9.59
CA LEU A 129 2.90 3.88 -10.02
C LEU A 129 3.23 3.05 -11.27
N CYS A 130 3.36 3.70 -12.43
CA CYS A 130 3.63 3.03 -13.71
C CYS A 130 4.98 2.28 -13.73
N GLY A 131 5.97 2.73 -12.95
CA GLY A 131 7.27 2.07 -12.82
C GLY A 131 7.24 0.77 -12.00
N VAL A 132 6.12 0.44 -11.36
CA VAL A 132 5.97 -0.85 -10.66
C VAL A 132 5.66 -1.94 -11.67
N THR A 133 6.69 -2.72 -11.98
CA THR A 133 6.66 -3.86 -12.90
C THR A 133 6.80 -5.18 -12.15
N ASP A 134 6.71 -6.29 -12.86
CA ASP A 134 6.95 -7.63 -12.30
C ASP A 134 8.36 -7.75 -11.69
N GLY A 135 9.36 -7.09 -12.30
CA GLY A 135 10.73 -7.05 -11.78
C GLY A 135 10.83 -6.36 -10.42
N VAL A 136 10.17 -5.21 -10.27
CA VAL A 136 10.11 -4.47 -8.99
C VAL A 136 9.46 -5.34 -7.90
N ILE A 137 8.35 -6.02 -8.20
CA ILE A 137 7.68 -6.90 -7.24
C ILE A 137 8.56 -8.10 -6.89
N GLY A 138 9.24 -8.71 -7.86
CA GLY A 138 10.18 -9.79 -7.59
C GLY A 138 11.32 -9.38 -6.65
N SER A 139 11.92 -8.20 -6.88
CA SER A 139 12.95 -7.63 -6.01
C SER A 139 12.41 -7.33 -4.60
N LEU A 140 11.21 -6.74 -4.51
CA LEU A 140 10.57 -6.40 -3.25
C LEU A 140 10.29 -7.66 -2.40
N VAL A 141 9.71 -8.69 -2.99
CA VAL A 141 9.42 -9.97 -2.34
C VAL A 141 10.70 -10.64 -1.84
N GLY A 142 11.77 -10.63 -2.65
CA GLY A 142 13.06 -11.17 -2.29
C GLY A 142 13.70 -10.48 -1.07
N GLY A 143 13.50 -9.15 -0.94
CA GLY A 143 14.03 -8.35 0.17
C GLY A 143 13.14 -8.30 1.41
N CYS A 144 11.84 -8.53 1.28
CA CYS A 144 10.83 -8.29 2.31
C CYS A 144 9.95 -9.52 2.60
N PRO A 145 10.50 -10.60 3.17
CA PRO A 145 9.75 -11.86 3.38
C PRO A 145 8.62 -11.76 4.43
N GLN A 146 8.57 -10.68 5.22
CA GLN A 146 7.57 -10.45 6.26
C GLN A 146 6.39 -9.59 5.79
N LEU A 147 6.22 -9.37 4.48
CA LEU A 147 5.12 -8.58 3.94
C LEU A 147 3.77 -9.20 4.32
N GLN A 148 2.89 -8.36 4.87
CA GLN A 148 1.54 -8.67 5.31
C GLN A 148 0.48 -7.96 4.46
N GLU A 149 0.78 -6.75 3.99
CA GLU A 149 -0.13 -5.96 3.18
C GLU A 149 0.60 -5.38 1.97
N VAL A 150 0.09 -5.66 0.77
CA VAL A 150 0.64 -5.20 -0.50
C VAL A 150 -0.46 -4.56 -1.33
N HIS A 151 -0.31 -3.28 -1.63
CA HIS A 151 -1.24 -2.53 -2.47
C HIS A 151 -0.49 -2.04 -3.72
N ILE A 152 -0.82 -2.63 -4.87
CA ILE A 152 -0.19 -2.40 -6.18
C ILE A 152 -1.23 -2.29 -7.29
N SER A 153 -2.39 -1.73 -6.95
CA SER A 153 -3.43 -1.49 -7.94
C SER A 153 -3.04 -0.43 -8.96
N SER A 154 -3.59 -0.51 -10.16
CA SER A 154 -3.32 0.43 -11.25
C SER A 154 -1.83 0.55 -11.62
N THR A 155 -1.09 -0.56 -11.56
CA THR A 155 0.32 -0.65 -11.91
C THR A 155 0.55 -1.50 -13.17
N SER A 156 1.80 -1.60 -13.63
CA SER A 156 2.16 -2.34 -14.84
C SER A 156 2.46 -3.82 -14.61
N ILE A 157 2.00 -4.40 -13.51
CA ILE A 157 2.20 -5.81 -13.19
C ILE A 157 1.37 -6.75 -14.07
N THR A 158 1.90 -7.96 -14.25
CA THR A 158 1.27 -9.07 -14.96
C THR A 158 1.22 -10.32 -14.06
N ASN A 159 0.89 -11.47 -14.65
CA ASN A 159 0.87 -12.75 -13.94
C ASN A 159 2.20 -13.12 -13.28
N HIS A 160 3.33 -12.65 -13.81
CA HIS A 160 4.66 -12.95 -13.25
C HIS A 160 4.85 -12.37 -11.84
N ALA A 161 4.33 -11.17 -11.57
CA ALA A 161 4.33 -10.61 -10.21
C ALA A 161 3.59 -11.53 -9.23
N LEU A 162 2.46 -12.11 -9.64
CA LEU A 162 1.66 -12.99 -8.79
C LEU A 162 2.41 -14.29 -8.43
N THR A 163 3.22 -14.80 -9.35
CA THR A 163 4.11 -15.97 -9.06
C THR A 163 5.10 -15.66 -7.95
N ALA A 164 5.67 -14.45 -7.93
CA ALA A 164 6.57 -14.03 -6.84
C ALA A 164 5.80 -13.89 -5.52
N LEU A 165 4.65 -13.21 -5.54
CA LEU A 165 3.80 -12.98 -4.37
C LEU A 165 3.26 -14.27 -3.75
N ALA A 166 3.06 -15.33 -4.54
CA ALA A 166 2.53 -16.63 -4.10
C ALA A 166 3.35 -17.27 -2.95
N ASN A 167 4.63 -16.85 -2.79
CA ASN A 167 5.53 -17.37 -1.76
C ASN A 167 5.45 -16.61 -0.42
N LEU A 168 4.70 -15.51 -0.34
CA LEU A 168 4.57 -14.69 0.87
C LEU A 168 3.54 -15.30 1.85
N THR A 169 3.97 -16.27 2.63
CA THR A 169 3.09 -17.00 3.58
C THR A 169 2.50 -16.17 4.70
N GLN A 170 2.94 -14.92 4.87
CA GLN A 170 2.41 -13.98 5.87
C GLN A 170 1.49 -12.91 5.25
N LEU A 171 1.27 -12.95 3.93
CA LEU A 171 0.45 -11.95 3.25
C LEU A 171 -1.02 -12.11 3.62
N VAL A 172 -1.60 -11.07 4.20
CA VAL A 172 -2.97 -11.02 4.72
C VAL A 172 -3.88 -10.19 3.81
N CYS A 173 -3.36 -9.08 3.28
CA CYS A 173 -4.11 -8.18 2.41
C CYS A 173 -3.34 -7.94 1.10
N LEU A 174 -4.04 -8.15 -0.03
CA LEU A 174 -3.49 -7.93 -1.36
C LEU A 174 -4.48 -7.12 -2.21
N ASN A 175 -4.01 -5.97 -2.72
CA ASN A 175 -4.76 -5.19 -3.70
C ASN A 175 -4.00 -5.14 -5.03
N ILE A 176 -4.55 -5.79 -6.06
CA ILE A 176 -4.03 -5.88 -7.43
C ILE A 176 -5.06 -5.41 -8.46
N GLY A 177 -6.01 -4.58 -8.02
CA GLY A 177 -7.05 -4.05 -8.89
C GLY A 177 -6.52 -3.23 -10.06
N LYS A 178 -7.26 -3.18 -11.17
CA LYS A 178 -6.93 -2.42 -12.39
C LYS A 178 -5.55 -2.75 -12.97
N THR A 179 -5.17 -4.03 -12.96
CA THR A 179 -3.90 -4.53 -13.51
C THR A 179 -4.13 -5.48 -14.69
N GLN A 180 -3.04 -5.93 -15.33
CA GLN A 180 -3.10 -6.81 -16.52
C GLN A 180 -3.09 -8.30 -16.19
N ILE A 181 -3.47 -8.66 -14.97
CA ILE A 181 -3.58 -10.06 -14.51
C ILE A 181 -4.72 -10.80 -15.19
N SER A 182 -4.60 -12.12 -15.27
CA SER A 182 -5.62 -13.04 -15.81
C SER A 182 -5.84 -14.21 -14.86
N ASP A 183 -6.77 -15.11 -15.21
CA ASP A 183 -7.12 -16.30 -14.42
C ASP A 183 -5.90 -17.17 -14.09
N ILE A 184 -4.97 -17.31 -15.05
CA ILE A 184 -3.73 -18.07 -14.84
C ILE A 184 -2.90 -17.47 -13.69
N GLY A 185 -2.79 -16.13 -13.63
CA GLY A 185 -2.07 -15.46 -12.55
C GLY A 185 -2.74 -15.66 -11.19
N ILE A 186 -4.06 -15.52 -11.13
CA ILE A 186 -4.83 -15.78 -9.91
C ILE A 186 -4.64 -17.24 -9.46
N GLN A 187 -4.75 -18.19 -10.36
CA GLN A 187 -4.55 -19.60 -10.06
C GLN A 187 -3.16 -19.88 -9.48
N GLN A 188 -2.11 -19.29 -10.07
CA GLN A 188 -0.73 -19.40 -9.56
C GLN A 188 -0.60 -18.80 -8.17
N LEU A 189 -1.17 -17.61 -7.94
CA LEU A 189 -1.15 -16.93 -6.66
C LEU A 189 -1.77 -17.78 -5.55
N VAL A 190 -3.03 -18.22 -5.75
CA VAL A 190 -3.80 -18.86 -4.70
C VAL A 190 -3.40 -20.32 -4.47
N SER A 191 -2.74 -20.96 -5.44
CA SER A 191 -2.16 -22.30 -5.29
C SER A 191 -0.89 -22.30 -4.43
N GLY A 192 -0.28 -21.13 -4.20
CA GLY A 192 0.87 -20.96 -3.33
C GLY A 192 0.50 -20.84 -1.86
N GLY A 193 1.52 -20.57 -1.02
CA GLY A 193 1.34 -20.39 0.42
C GLY A 193 0.41 -19.23 0.80
N VAL A 194 0.30 -18.21 -0.06
CA VAL A 194 -0.58 -17.06 0.09
C VAL A 194 -2.06 -17.46 0.18
N GLY A 195 -2.51 -18.48 -0.53
CA GLY A 195 -3.91 -18.91 -0.49
C GLY A 195 -4.43 -19.22 0.91
N GLN A 196 -3.55 -19.68 1.81
CA GLN A 196 -3.92 -20.01 3.19
C GLN A 196 -3.80 -18.81 4.16
N SER A 197 -3.06 -17.75 3.79
CA SER A 197 -2.84 -16.60 4.66
C SER A 197 -3.76 -15.42 4.35
N LEU A 198 -4.24 -15.28 3.10
CA LEU A 198 -5.07 -14.17 2.66
C LEU A 198 -6.38 -14.06 3.42
N ARG A 199 -6.66 -12.82 3.87
CA ARG A 199 -7.92 -12.38 4.51
C ARG A 199 -8.67 -11.37 3.66
N GLU A 200 -7.93 -10.60 2.88
CA GLU A 200 -8.48 -9.58 1.98
C GLU A 200 -7.80 -9.66 0.61
N LEU A 201 -8.60 -9.75 -0.45
CA LEU A 201 -8.16 -9.71 -1.84
C LEU A 201 -9.01 -8.72 -2.62
N ARG A 202 -8.37 -7.74 -3.25
CA ARG A 202 -9.01 -6.77 -4.14
C ARG A 202 -8.47 -6.95 -5.56
N ILE A 203 -9.39 -7.26 -6.48
CA ILE A 203 -9.15 -7.47 -7.91
C ILE A 203 -10.04 -6.58 -8.78
N ASP A 204 -10.51 -5.47 -8.21
CA ASP A 204 -11.43 -4.55 -8.87
C ASP A 204 -10.87 -4.04 -10.20
N GLY A 205 -11.70 -3.99 -11.24
CA GLY A 205 -11.32 -3.45 -12.54
C GLY A 205 -10.30 -4.28 -13.34
N CYS A 206 -10.07 -5.53 -12.98
CA CYS A 206 -9.22 -6.45 -13.74
C CYS A 206 -10.00 -7.00 -14.94
N VAL A 207 -9.73 -6.46 -16.13
CA VAL A 207 -10.54 -6.71 -17.34
C VAL A 207 -10.35 -8.09 -17.97
N ARG A 208 -9.34 -8.86 -17.55
CA ARG A 208 -9.03 -10.19 -18.10
C ARG A 208 -9.53 -11.35 -17.24
N LEU A 209 -10.01 -11.08 -16.03
CA LEU A 209 -10.51 -12.10 -15.12
C LEU A 209 -11.89 -12.59 -15.54
N THR A 210 -12.08 -13.92 -15.45
CA THR A 210 -13.35 -14.60 -15.68
C THR A 210 -13.81 -15.31 -14.41
N ASP A 211 -14.97 -15.97 -14.47
CA ASP A 211 -15.53 -16.73 -13.34
C ASP A 211 -14.56 -17.82 -12.82
N ASP A 212 -13.64 -18.31 -13.67
CA ASP A 212 -12.61 -19.29 -13.27
C ASP A 212 -11.65 -18.74 -12.21
N SER A 213 -11.38 -17.42 -12.23
CA SER A 213 -10.62 -16.77 -11.16
C SER A 213 -11.34 -16.84 -9.83
N ILE A 214 -12.65 -16.56 -9.82
CA ILE A 214 -13.46 -16.56 -8.60
C ILE A 214 -13.57 -17.98 -8.05
N GLU A 215 -13.77 -18.97 -8.91
CA GLU A 215 -13.79 -20.37 -8.54
C GLU A 215 -12.48 -20.80 -7.87
N SER A 216 -11.33 -20.44 -8.46
CA SER A 216 -10.00 -20.74 -7.91
C SER A 216 -9.78 -20.07 -6.54
N ILE A 217 -10.19 -18.81 -6.40
CA ILE A 217 -10.10 -18.07 -5.12
C ILE A 217 -10.95 -18.76 -4.05
N CYS A 218 -12.20 -19.08 -4.35
CA CYS A 218 -13.11 -19.73 -3.42
C CYS A 218 -12.59 -21.10 -2.97
N HIS A 219 -11.96 -21.87 -3.85
CA HIS A 219 -11.40 -23.18 -3.51
C HIS A 219 -10.14 -23.09 -2.65
N CYS A 220 -9.22 -22.17 -2.97
CA CYS A 220 -7.89 -22.14 -2.37
C CYS A 220 -7.79 -21.21 -1.15
N CYS A 221 -8.53 -20.08 -1.14
CA CYS A 221 -8.42 -19.08 -0.08
C CYS A 221 -9.41 -19.33 1.06
N THR A 222 -9.17 -20.39 1.84
CA THR A 222 -10.11 -20.87 2.87
C THR A 222 -10.32 -19.90 4.04
N HIS A 223 -9.50 -18.87 4.18
CA HIS A 223 -9.53 -17.89 5.25
C HIS A 223 -9.90 -16.48 4.78
N LEU A 224 -10.31 -16.33 3.53
CA LEU A 224 -10.64 -15.04 2.95
C LEU A 224 -11.91 -14.47 3.59
N ASN A 225 -11.84 -13.21 4.05
CA ASN A 225 -12.94 -12.49 4.67
C ASN A 225 -13.53 -11.42 3.73
N ILE A 226 -12.68 -10.81 2.91
CA ILE A 226 -13.05 -9.71 2.01
C ILE A 226 -12.55 -10.04 0.60
N LEU A 227 -13.47 -10.09 -0.36
CA LEU A 227 -13.19 -10.20 -1.78
C LEU A 227 -13.88 -9.06 -2.53
N CYS A 228 -13.11 -8.16 -3.15
CA CYS A 228 -13.62 -7.07 -3.97
C CYS A 228 -13.28 -7.35 -5.44
N PHE A 229 -14.32 -7.38 -6.30
CA PHE A 229 -14.19 -7.65 -7.75
C PHE A 229 -15.12 -6.79 -8.61
N HIS A 230 -15.29 -5.52 -8.21
CA HIS A 230 -16.12 -4.57 -8.96
C HIS A 230 -15.50 -4.26 -10.34
N HIS A 231 -16.31 -3.89 -11.30
CA HIS A 231 -15.87 -3.44 -12.62
C HIS A 231 -14.96 -4.45 -13.37
N CYS A 232 -15.17 -5.75 -13.16
CA CYS A 232 -14.56 -6.83 -13.94
C CYS A 232 -15.55 -7.29 -15.03
N PRO A 233 -15.42 -6.83 -16.29
CA PRO A 233 -16.48 -6.95 -17.29
C PRO A 233 -16.73 -8.37 -17.80
N ARG A 234 -15.83 -9.30 -17.51
CA ARG A 234 -15.92 -10.70 -17.92
C ARG A 234 -16.44 -11.64 -16.83
N LEU A 235 -16.71 -11.11 -15.65
CA LEU A 235 -17.38 -11.85 -14.58
C LEU A 235 -18.88 -11.86 -14.83
N SER A 236 -19.51 -13.01 -14.64
CA SER A 236 -20.94 -13.21 -14.80
C SER A 236 -21.66 -13.39 -13.46
N ASP A 237 -22.98 -13.62 -13.49
CA ASP A 237 -23.74 -13.94 -12.29
C ASP A 237 -23.26 -15.24 -11.62
N ARG A 238 -22.62 -16.15 -12.37
CA ARG A 238 -21.98 -17.34 -11.81
C ARG A 238 -20.94 -16.99 -10.74
N SER A 239 -20.16 -15.94 -10.93
CA SER A 239 -19.20 -15.48 -9.91
C SER A 239 -19.89 -15.14 -8.58
N ARG A 240 -21.10 -14.59 -8.64
CA ARG A 240 -21.90 -14.28 -7.43
C ARG A 240 -22.40 -15.54 -6.76
N GLU A 241 -22.92 -16.46 -7.56
CA GLU A 241 -23.39 -17.77 -7.09
C GLU A 241 -22.26 -18.53 -6.38
N LEU A 242 -21.07 -18.60 -6.98
CA LEU A 242 -19.89 -19.24 -6.39
C LEU A 242 -19.51 -18.61 -5.05
N VAL A 243 -19.51 -17.29 -4.98
CA VAL A 243 -19.20 -16.58 -3.73
C VAL A 243 -20.29 -16.81 -2.68
N ASP A 244 -21.57 -16.83 -3.05
CA ASP A 244 -22.68 -17.06 -2.12
C ASP A 244 -22.70 -18.51 -1.61
N GLU A 245 -22.39 -19.48 -2.45
CA GLU A 245 -22.17 -20.88 -2.03
C GLU A 245 -21.02 -20.98 -1.03
N TYR A 246 -19.90 -20.28 -1.29
CA TYR A 246 -18.75 -20.24 -0.39
C TYR A 246 -19.08 -19.55 0.94
N LYS A 247 -19.85 -18.45 0.92
CA LYS A 247 -20.32 -17.72 2.12
C LYS A 247 -21.16 -18.60 3.04
N ALA A 248 -22.05 -19.40 2.50
CA ALA A 248 -22.89 -20.27 3.30
C ALA A 248 -22.07 -21.19 4.23
N TRP A 249 -20.81 -21.40 3.90
CA TRP A 249 -19.91 -22.29 4.63
C TRP A 249 -18.86 -21.57 5.50
N ARG A 250 -18.39 -20.36 5.17
CA ARG A 250 -17.17 -19.83 5.81
C ARG A 250 -17.03 -18.31 5.98
N MET A 251 -17.77 -17.45 5.29
CA MET A 251 -17.51 -15.98 5.34
C MET A 251 -18.41 -15.22 6.29
N LYS A 252 -17.81 -14.30 7.08
CA LYS A 252 -18.53 -13.41 7.99
C LYS A 252 -18.93 -12.07 7.38
N GLN A 253 -18.26 -11.62 6.33
CA GLN A 253 -18.56 -10.34 5.67
C GLN A 253 -18.05 -10.33 4.21
N LEU A 254 -18.95 -10.09 3.26
CA LEU A 254 -18.64 -9.72 1.89
C LEU A 254 -19.23 -8.34 1.63
N THR A 255 -18.40 -7.38 1.34
CA THR A 255 -18.86 -6.10 0.79
C THR A 255 -18.71 -6.14 -0.72
N TRP A 256 -19.83 -6.19 -1.40
CA TRP A 256 -19.90 -6.00 -2.84
C TRP A 256 -20.97 -4.97 -3.14
N THR A 257 -20.64 -3.97 -3.91
CA THR A 257 -21.57 -3.01 -4.48
C THR A 257 -21.60 -3.24 -5.98
N VAL A 258 -22.78 -3.49 -6.49
CA VAL A 258 -23.07 -3.52 -7.92
C VAL A 258 -23.50 -2.13 -8.32
N TYR A 259 -22.79 -1.50 -9.24
CA TYR A 259 -23.35 -0.45 -10.10
C TYR A 259 -23.00 -0.78 -11.54
#